data_9ea9ebc4ba22e4c604487a299d77fdf7
#
_entry.id   9ea9ebc4ba22e4c604487a299d77fdf7
#
_cell.length_a   1.000
_cell.length_b   1.000
_cell.length_c   1.000
_cell.angle_alpha   90.00
_cell.angle_beta   90.00
_cell.angle_gamma   90.00
#
_symmetry.space_group_name_H-M   'P 1'
#
loop_
_entity.id
_entity.type
_entity.pdbx_description
1 polymer ?
#
loop_
_entity_poly.entity_id
_entity_poly.type
_entity_poly.pdbx_seq_one_letter_code
_entity_poly.pdbx_strand_id
1 'polypeptide(L)' 'SGYTAMEIINNTIIMDAKAQLCTANTPIKDIAVSLGFNNAAFFNKFFKRHTGIPPQKFRTSSKQ' A
#
# COMPACT_ATOMS: atom_id res chain seq x y z
N SER A 1 -21.68 -7.89 11.80
CA SER A 1 -20.34 -7.53 11.75
C SER A 1 -20.11 -6.49 10.70
N GLY A 2 -19.85 -5.40 11.06
CA GLY A 2 -19.78 -4.37 10.11
C GLY A 2 -18.42 -3.78 9.96
N TYR A 3 -17.99 -3.75 8.74
CA TYR A 3 -16.91 -2.87 8.40
C TYR A 3 -17.51 -1.52 8.08
N THR A 4 -16.85 -0.45 8.49
CA THR A 4 -17.27 0.88 8.08
C THR A 4 -16.91 1.07 6.61
N ALA A 5 -17.57 2.02 5.95
CA ALA A 5 -17.22 2.34 4.57
C ALA A 5 -15.74 2.70 4.44
N MET A 6 -15.21 3.41 5.42
CA MET A 6 -13.81 3.81 5.40
C MET A 6 -12.88 2.59 5.47
N GLU A 7 -13.24 1.60 6.25
CA GLU A 7 -12.43 0.39 6.35
C GLU A 7 -12.41 -0.38 5.03
N ILE A 8 -13.55 -0.43 4.35
CA ILE A 8 -13.63 -1.09 3.05
C ILE A 8 -12.75 -0.37 2.04
N ILE A 9 -12.80 0.95 2.01
CA ILE A 9 -11.98 1.75 1.11
C ILE A 9 -10.50 1.56 1.42
N ASN A 10 -10.13 1.60 2.70
CA ASN A 10 -8.74 1.42 3.09
C ASN A 10 -8.22 0.05 2.70
N ASN A 11 -9.01 -0.98 2.91
CA ASN A 11 -8.62 -2.34 2.51
C ASN A 11 -8.43 -2.44 1.01
N THR A 12 -9.29 -1.80 0.24
CA THR A 12 -9.16 -1.80 -1.21
C THR A 12 -7.85 -1.14 -1.65
N ILE A 13 -7.50 -0.02 -1.03
CA ILE A 13 -6.25 0.66 -1.34
C ILE A 13 -5.06 -0.21 -1.00
N ILE A 14 -5.11 -0.86 0.15
CA ILE A 14 -4.01 -1.74 0.58
C ILE A 14 -3.85 -2.93 -0.38
N MET A 15 -4.95 -3.52 -0.80
CA MET A 15 -4.91 -4.65 -1.73
C MET A 15 -4.31 -4.23 -3.07
N ASP A 16 -4.71 -3.05 -3.57
CA ASP A 16 -4.15 -2.53 -4.79
C ASP A 16 -2.65 -2.26 -4.65
N ALA A 17 -2.26 -1.67 -3.51
CA ALA A 17 -0.86 -1.40 -3.23
C ALA A 17 -0.05 -2.69 -3.23
N LYS A 18 -0.54 -3.71 -2.56
CA LYS A 18 0.15 -5.00 -2.51
C LYS A 18 0.31 -5.60 -3.90
N ALA A 19 -0.72 -5.52 -4.72
CA ALA A 19 -0.64 -6.03 -6.09
C ALA A 19 0.42 -5.29 -6.89
N GLN A 20 0.46 -3.98 -6.80
CA GLN A 20 1.46 -3.20 -7.52
C GLN A 20 2.86 -3.46 -7.03
N LEU A 21 3.02 -3.65 -5.71
CA LEU A 21 4.33 -3.94 -5.14
C LEU A 21 4.86 -5.29 -5.59
N CYS A 22 3.98 -6.25 -5.81
CA CYS A 22 4.38 -7.62 -6.17
C CYS A 22 4.52 -7.85 -7.67
N THR A 23 3.78 -7.11 -8.49
CA THR A 23 3.69 -7.44 -9.92
C THR A 23 4.52 -6.55 -10.82
N ALA A 24 5.08 -5.46 -10.30
CA ALA A 24 5.84 -4.53 -11.12
C ALA A 24 7.00 -3.96 -10.34
N ASN A 25 8.00 -3.47 -11.05
CA ASN A 25 9.13 -2.80 -10.44
C ASN A 25 8.89 -1.30 -10.32
N THR A 26 7.65 -0.90 -10.26
CA THR A 26 7.28 0.50 -10.15
C THR A 26 7.86 1.10 -8.86
N PRO A 27 8.48 2.26 -8.92
CA PRO A 27 8.97 2.91 -7.70
C PRO A 27 7.85 3.16 -6.70
N ILE A 28 8.17 3.07 -5.43
CA ILE A 28 7.18 3.27 -4.37
C ILE A 28 6.48 4.62 -4.52
N LYS A 29 7.22 5.66 -4.87
CA LYS A 29 6.62 6.99 -5.01
C LYS A 29 5.58 7.03 -6.13
N ASP A 30 5.79 6.28 -7.19
CA ASP A 30 4.83 6.23 -8.29
C ASP A 30 3.58 5.47 -7.89
N ILE A 31 3.76 4.40 -7.13
CA ILE A 31 2.61 3.67 -6.59
C ILE A 31 1.80 4.59 -5.69
N ALA A 32 2.46 5.34 -4.83
CA ALA A 32 1.79 6.28 -3.93
C ALA A 32 0.94 7.27 -4.72
N VAL A 33 1.50 7.85 -5.76
CA VAL A 33 0.78 8.83 -6.57
C VAL A 33 -0.40 8.19 -7.27
N SER A 34 -0.22 6.97 -7.79
CA SER A 34 -1.30 6.29 -8.51
C SER A 34 -2.47 5.95 -7.58
N LEU A 35 -2.20 5.82 -6.29
CA LEU A 35 -3.25 5.53 -5.31
C LEU A 35 -3.85 6.79 -4.69
N GLY A 36 -3.39 7.96 -5.10
CA GLY A 36 -3.96 9.21 -4.65
C GLY A 36 -3.25 9.86 -3.49
N PHE A 37 -2.07 9.38 -3.11
CA PHE A 37 -1.30 10.00 -2.04
C PHE A 37 -0.50 11.18 -2.58
N ASN A 38 -0.32 12.19 -1.74
CA ASN A 38 0.45 13.36 -2.13
C ASN A 38 1.94 13.09 -2.28
N ASN A 39 2.44 12.15 -1.49
CA ASN A 39 3.85 11.77 -1.56
C ASN A 39 4.03 10.38 -0.96
N ALA A 40 5.23 9.85 -1.12
CA ALA A 40 5.53 8.50 -0.66
C ALA A 40 5.54 8.39 0.86
N ALA A 41 5.86 9.47 1.57
CA ALA A 41 5.89 9.43 3.02
C ALA A 41 4.53 9.10 3.62
N PHE A 42 3.48 9.73 3.10
CA PHE A 42 2.12 9.44 3.56
C PHE A 42 1.71 8.02 3.22
N PHE A 43 2.06 7.58 2.02
CA PHE A 43 1.77 6.21 1.62
C PHE A 43 2.49 5.21 2.52
N ASN A 44 3.77 5.44 2.80
CA ASN A 44 4.53 4.56 3.69
C ASN A 44 3.87 4.44 5.06
N LYS A 45 3.46 5.55 5.62
CA LYS A 45 2.79 5.57 6.91
C LYS A 45 1.48 4.78 6.86
N PHE A 46 0.69 5.05 5.84
CA PHE A 46 -0.60 4.40 5.68
C PHE A 46 -0.43 2.89 5.54
N PHE A 47 0.48 2.48 4.68
CA PHE A 47 0.72 1.06 4.44
C PHE A 47 1.21 0.36 5.70
N LYS A 48 2.19 0.94 6.37
CA LYS A 48 2.73 0.36 7.59
C LYS A 48 1.68 0.26 8.68
N ARG A 49 0.82 1.27 8.78
CA ARG A 49 -0.23 1.26 9.79
C ARG A 49 -1.21 0.11 9.58
N HIS A 50 -1.52 -0.21 8.34
CA HIS A 50 -2.51 -1.24 8.03
C HIS A 50 -1.94 -2.63 7.89
N THR A 51 -0.65 -2.76 7.56
CA THR A 51 -0.04 -4.08 7.35
C THR A 51 1.01 -4.43 8.39
N GLY A 52 1.48 -3.46 9.13
CA GLY A 52 2.52 -3.68 10.12
C GLY A 52 3.94 -3.52 9.61
N ILE A 53 4.13 -3.43 8.30
CA ILE A 53 5.46 -3.24 7.72
C ILE A 53 5.40 -2.20 6.60
N PRO A 54 6.53 -1.52 6.32
CA PRO A 54 6.55 -0.56 5.22
C PRO A 54 6.42 -1.24 3.87
N PRO A 55 5.94 -0.53 2.84
CA PRO A 55 5.78 -1.14 1.52
C PRO A 55 7.09 -1.63 0.91
N GLN A 56 8.18 -0.94 1.18
CA GLN A 56 9.48 -1.37 0.70
C GLN A 56 9.83 -2.75 1.25
N LYS A 57 9.61 -2.94 2.54
CA LYS A 57 9.89 -4.22 3.17
C LYS A 57 8.94 -5.31 2.70
N PHE A 58 7.69 -4.95 2.47
CA PHE A 58 6.72 -5.88 1.93
C PHE A 58 7.16 -6.39 0.56
N ARG A 59 7.60 -5.48 -0.31
CA ARG A 59 8.09 -5.86 -1.64
C ARG A 59 9.26 -6.82 -1.55
N THR A 60 10.23 -6.50 -0.70
CA THR A 60 11.40 -7.34 -0.52
C THR A 60 11.03 -8.72 0.01
N SER A 61 10.11 -8.77 0.98
CA SER A 61 9.68 -10.03 1.59
C SER A 61 8.95 -10.92 0.60
N SER A 62 8.14 -10.34 -0.28
CA SER A 62 7.35 -11.14 -1.21
C SER A 62 8.12 -11.59 -2.42
N LYS A 63 9.30 -11.05 -2.60
CA LYS A 63 10.15 -11.40 -3.73
C LYS A 63 11.08 -12.51 -3.31
N GLN A 64 10.62 -13.68 -3.31
CA GLN A 64 11.43 -14.81 -2.88
C GLN A 64 12.05 -15.52 -4.06
#